data_5fa97ba7277b2bbd722379f0fa7a3a12
#
_entry.id   5fa97ba7277b2bbd722379f0fa7a3a12
#
_cell.length_a   1.000
_cell.length_b   1.000
_cell.length_c   1.000
_cell.angle_alpha   90.00
_cell.angle_beta   90.00
_cell.angle_gamma   90.00
#
_symmetry.space_group_name_H-M   'P 1'
#
loop_
_entity.id
_entity.type
_entity.pdbx_description
1 polymer ?
#
loop_
_entity_poly.entity_id
_entity_poly.type
_entity_poly.pdbx_seq_one_letter_code
_entity_poly.pdbx_strand_id
1 'polypeptide(L)'
;MEEKKQKKNPMEKIATFIVDKRNLIFLVTIILLIFSVFSRNWVEVESDLTYYLPADSETKQALNIMDEQFVTYGTAEVMVANVTPEQAAALEPKIKEVKGVQSVDYDETSAHYNNLSALYSVTFAYSEDDEACLDSLNAVKELLADYDLYIDTDLGNTQQETIDHEISVIMVYV
;
A
#
# COMPACT_ATOMS: atom_id res chain seq x y z
N MET A 1 -22.99 -55.09 43.33
CA MET A 1 -23.19 -54.49 42.00
C MET A 1 -22.07 -53.51 41.79
N GLU A 2 -21.03 -53.88 41.06
CA GLU A 2 -19.92 -53.01 40.74
C GLU A 2 -20.29 -52.16 39.50
N GLU A 3 -20.42 -50.85 39.70
CA GLU A 3 -20.57 -49.93 38.61
C GLU A 3 -19.25 -49.88 37.78
N LYS A 4 -19.27 -50.51 36.62
CA LYS A 4 -18.20 -50.34 35.61
C LYS A 4 -18.09 -48.87 35.21
N LYS A 5 -17.08 -48.15 35.74
CA LYS A 5 -16.66 -46.86 35.22
C LYS A 5 -16.30 -47.01 33.73
N GLN A 6 -17.23 -46.68 32.87
CA GLN A 6 -16.97 -46.60 31.42
C GLN A 6 -15.85 -45.55 31.20
N LYS A 7 -14.73 -46.00 30.66
CA LYS A 7 -13.66 -45.09 30.18
C LYS A 7 -14.26 -44.20 29.09
N LYS A 8 -14.54 -42.92 29.43
CA LYS A 8 -15.00 -41.95 28.45
C LYS A 8 -13.99 -41.87 27.27
N ASN A 9 -14.51 -41.99 26.06
CA ASN A 9 -13.72 -41.87 24.85
C ASN A 9 -13.00 -40.49 24.80
N PRO A 10 -11.80 -40.38 24.21
CA PRO A 10 -11.09 -39.10 24.10
C PRO A 10 -11.94 -37.99 23.49
N MET A 11 -12.79 -38.32 22.53
CA MET A 11 -13.74 -37.41 21.90
C MET A 11 -14.83 -36.91 22.87
N GLU A 12 -15.36 -37.77 23.76
CA GLU A 12 -16.33 -37.35 24.80
C GLU A 12 -15.70 -36.37 25.78
N LYS A 13 -14.43 -36.57 26.15
CA LYS A 13 -13.71 -35.64 27.04
C LYS A 13 -13.52 -34.28 26.40
N ILE A 14 -13.16 -34.25 25.12
CA ILE A 14 -13.00 -32.98 24.36
C ILE A 14 -14.36 -32.28 24.24
N ALA A 15 -15.41 -33.01 23.84
CA ALA A 15 -16.75 -32.47 23.73
C ALA A 15 -17.26 -31.89 25.06
N THR A 16 -17.09 -32.64 26.15
CA THR A 16 -17.48 -32.20 27.50
C THR A 16 -16.69 -30.95 27.92
N PHE A 17 -15.38 -30.90 27.66
CA PHE A 17 -14.54 -29.73 27.94
C PHE A 17 -15.01 -28.48 27.16
N ILE A 18 -15.32 -28.63 25.89
CA ILE A 18 -15.81 -27.53 25.05
C ILE A 18 -17.15 -26.99 25.57
N VAL A 19 -18.09 -27.90 25.93
CA VAL A 19 -19.40 -27.50 26.42
C VAL A 19 -19.30 -26.86 27.82
N ASP A 20 -18.54 -27.44 28.73
CA ASP A 20 -18.38 -26.94 30.10
C ASP A 20 -17.63 -25.59 30.14
N LYS A 21 -16.69 -25.39 29.24
CA LYS A 21 -15.83 -24.19 29.18
C LYS A 21 -16.17 -23.25 28.03
N ARG A 22 -17.36 -23.38 27.43
CA ARG A 22 -17.78 -22.56 26.25
C ARG A 22 -17.56 -21.07 26.44
N ASN A 23 -17.88 -20.53 27.63
CA ASN A 23 -17.72 -19.11 27.90
C ASN A 23 -16.24 -18.69 27.95
N LEU A 24 -15.36 -19.55 28.45
CA LEU A 24 -13.92 -19.32 28.48
C LEU A 24 -13.33 -19.40 27.07
N ILE A 25 -13.76 -20.38 26.26
CA ILE A 25 -13.35 -20.54 24.87
C ILE A 25 -13.79 -19.31 24.09
N PHE A 26 -15.03 -18.85 24.27
CA PHE A 26 -15.55 -17.64 23.60
C PHE A 26 -14.76 -16.39 23.98
N LEU A 27 -14.43 -16.22 25.26
CA LEU A 27 -13.60 -15.12 25.74
C LEU A 27 -12.19 -15.15 25.14
N VAL A 28 -11.56 -16.34 25.09
CA VAL A 28 -10.23 -16.50 24.44
C VAL A 28 -10.30 -16.16 22.95
N THR A 29 -11.35 -16.60 22.26
CA THR A 29 -11.55 -16.30 20.85
C THR A 29 -11.68 -14.78 20.61
N ILE A 30 -12.44 -14.08 21.46
CA ILE A 30 -12.56 -12.61 21.38
C ILE A 30 -11.20 -11.94 21.57
N ILE A 31 -10.43 -12.38 22.58
CA ILE A 31 -9.09 -11.83 22.85
C ILE A 31 -8.18 -12.07 21.63
N LEU A 32 -8.21 -13.25 21.01
CA LEU A 32 -7.42 -13.57 19.83
C LEU A 32 -7.84 -12.72 18.61
N LEU A 33 -9.15 -12.46 18.45
CA LEU A 33 -9.64 -11.57 17.38
C LEU A 33 -9.14 -10.14 17.58
N ILE A 34 -9.24 -9.61 18.81
CA ILE A 34 -8.72 -8.29 19.13
C ILE A 34 -7.21 -8.22 18.86
N PHE A 35 -6.46 -9.22 19.35
CA PHE A 35 -5.03 -9.32 19.11
C PHE A 35 -4.69 -9.39 17.61
N SER A 36 -5.46 -10.14 16.82
CA SER A 36 -5.28 -10.26 15.37
C SER A 36 -5.43 -8.89 14.66
N VAL A 37 -6.42 -8.09 15.08
CA VAL A 37 -6.61 -6.74 14.52
C VAL A 37 -5.42 -5.83 14.83
N PHE A 38 -4.93 -5.86 16.07
CA PHE A 38 -3.74 -5.07 16.44
C PHE A 38 -2.45 -5.57 15.79
N SER A 39 -2.31 -6.89 15.64
CA SER A 39 -1.13 -7.52 15.05
C SER A 39 -0.97 -7.21 13.56
N ARG A 40 -2.06 -6.84 12.86
CA ARG A 40 -2.00 -6.44 11.45
C ARG A 40 -1.05 -5.28 11.22
N ASN A 41 -1.02 -4.30 12.13
CA ASN A 41 -0.17 -3.11 12.02
C ASN A 41 1.31 -3.37 12.35
N TRP A 42 1.68 -4.59 12.77
CA TRP A 42 3.07 -4.96 13.08
C TRP A 42 3.78 -5.62 11.90
N VAL A 43 3.03 -5.96 10.85
CA VAL A 43 3.59 -6.60 9.66
C VAL A 43 3.80 -5.51 8.62
N GLU A 44 5.06 -5.17 8.37
CA GLU A 44 5.47 -4.40 7.21
C GLU A 44 5.72 -5.37 6.06
N VAL A 45 5.13 -5.08 4.93
CA VAL A 45 5.37 -5.84 3.70
C VAL A 45 6.47 -5.12 2.94
N GLU A 46 7.68 -5.70 2.98
CA GLU A 46 8.78 -5.20 2.18
C GLU A 46 8.63 -5.71 0.74
N SER A 47 8.35 -4.80 -0.18
CA SER A 47 8.17 -5.12 -1.60
C SER A 47 9.48 -5.04 -2.40
N ASP A 48 10.51 -4.44 -1.80
CA ASP A 48 11.82 -4.33 -2.43
C ASP A 48 12.59 -5.65 -2.34
N LEU A 49 12.77 -6.30 -3.49
CA LEU A 49 13.53 -7.54 -3.60
C LEU A 49 15.02 -7.35 -3.26
N THR A 50 15.54 -6.13 -3.33
CA THR A 50 16.93 -5.83 -3.01
C THR A 50 17.24 -5.97 -1.52
N TYR A 51 16.20 -5.87 -0.67
CA TYR A 51 16.30 -6.10 0.77
C TYR A 51 16.77 -7.53 1.11
N TYR A 52 16.40 -8.52 0.28
CA TYR A 52 16.75 -9.93 0.48
C TYR A 52 18.13 -10.29 -0.08
N LEU A 53 18.86 -9.36 -0.70
CA LEU A 53 20.20 -9.62 -1.19
C LEU A 53 21.19 -9.75 -0.02
N PRO A 54 22.12 -10.73 -0.07
CA PRO A 54 23.20 -10.81 0.89
C PRO A 54 24.01 -9.51 0.94
N ALA A 55 24.35 -9.05 2.15
CA ALA A 55 25.06 -7.80 2.34
C ALA A 55 26.45 -7.74 1.66
N ASP A 56 27.05 -8.91 1.43
CA ASP A 56 28.35 -9.10 0.77
C ASP A 56 28.24 -9.28 -0.75
N SER A 57 27.02 -9.30 -1.31
CA SER A 57 26.83 -9.38 -2.76
C SER A 57 27.31 -8.09 -3.45
N GLU A 58 27.93 -8.23 -4.61
CA GLU A 58 28.36 -7.08 -5.44
C GLU A 58 27.19 -6.16 -5.79
N THR A 59 26.01 -6.72 -6.02
CA THR A 59 24.79 -5.95 -6.31
C THR A 59 24.38 -5.10 -5.11
N LYS A 60 24.38 -5.65 -3.90
CA LYS A 60 24.01 -4.87 -2.69
C LYS A 60 25.02 -3.77 -2.39
N GLN A 61 26.34 -4.05 -2.59
CA GLN A 61 27.37 -3.04 -2.45
C GLN A 61 27.24 -1.92 -3.49
N ALA A 62 26.93 -2.25 -4.73
CA ALA A 62 26.70 -1.26 -5.78
C ALA A 62 25.47 -0.38 -5.48
N LEU A 63 24.36 -0.97 -5.01
CA LEU A 63 23.18 -0.23 -4.57
C LEU A 63 23.51 0.72 -3.42
N ASN A 64 24.21 0.26 -2.39
CA ASN A 64 24.62 1.12 -1.28
C ASN A 64 25.50 2.29 -1.73
N ILE A 65 26.41 2.08 -2.68
CA ILE A 65 27.21 3.17 -3.27
C ILE A 65 26.33 4.14 -4.06
N MET A 66 25.34 3.64 -4.77
CA MET A 66 24.38 4.49 -5.47
C MET A 66 23.59 5.36 -4.48
N ASP A 67 23.05 4.78 -3.43
CA ASP A 67 22.27 5.47 -2.40
C ASP A 67 23.13 6.52 -1.65
N GLU A 68 24.41 6.25 -1.43
CA GLU A 68 25.35 7.19 -0.78
C GLU A 68 25.83 8.32 -1.70
N GLN A 69 25.94 8.07 -3.01
CA GLN A 69 26.56 8.99 -3.96
C GLN A 69 25.53 9.75 -4.82
N PHE A 70 24.33 9.21 -4.98
CA PHE A 70 23.26 9.78 -5.80
C PHE A 70 21.98 9.87 -5.01
N VAL A 71 21.32 11.01 -5.07
CA VAL A 71 19.98 11.16 -4.53
C VAL A 71 19.01 10.68 -5.61
N THR A 72 18.33 9.57 -5.36
CA THR A 72 17.21 9.12 -6.19
C THR A 72 15.98 9.91 -5.80
N TYR A 73 15.58 10.85 -6.65
CA TYR A 73 14.35 11.61 -6.42
C TYR A 73 13.13 10.74 -6.66
N GLY A 74 12.12 10.92 -5.83
CA GLY A 74 10.83 10.26 -6.03
C GLY A 74 10.17 10.70 -7.32
N THR A 75 9.54 9.77 -8.02
CA THR A 75 8.82 10.01 -9.27
C THR A 75 7.43 9.40 -9.23
N ALA A 76 6.50 9.98 -9.99
CA ALA A 76 5.17 9.43 -10.17
C ALA A 76 4.65 9.72 -11.57
N GLU A 77 4.05 8.73 -12.20
CA GLU A 77 3.26 8.88 -13.41
C GLU A 77 1.80 9.11 -13.02
N VAL A 78 1.30 10.30 -13.32
CA VAL A 78 -0.03 10.76 -12.93
C VAL A 78 -0.89 10.88 -14.17
N MET A 79 -1.85 9.96 -14.36
CA MET A 79 -2.78 10.00 -15.47
C MET A 79 -4.13 10.54 -15.01
N VAL A 80 -4.62 11.55 -15.73
CA VAL A 80 -5.95 12.14 -15.54
C VAL A 80 -6.79 11.84 -16.76
N ALA A 81 -7.88 11.08 -16.56
CA ALA A 81 -8.78 10.71 -17.65
C ALA A 81 -9.97 11.69 -17.79
N ASN A 82 -10.62 11.65 -18.93
CA ASN A 82 -11.81 12.46 -19.26
C ASN A 82 -11.56 13.98 -19.22
N VAL A 83 -10.38 14.41 -19.65
CA VAL A 83 -9.99 15.83 -19.74
C VAL A 83 -9.76 16.25 -21.19
N THR A 84 -10.11 17.50 -21.53
CA THR A 84 -9.76 18.09 -22.84
C THR A 84 -8.30 18.53 -22.87
N PRO A 85 -7.69 18.74 -24.07
CA PRO A 85 -6.31 19.23 -24.15
C PRO A 85 -6.08 20.52 -23.38
N GLU A 86 -7.05 21.46 -23.43
CA GLU A 86 -6.96 22.75 -22.74
C GLU A 86 -7.01 22.56 -21.21
N GLN A 87 -7.84 21.62 -20.72
CA GLN A 87 -7.90 21.27 -19.31
C GLN A 87 -6.59 20.61 -18.86
N ALA A 88 -6.07 19.70 -19.67
CA ALA A 88 -4.81 19.03 -19.40
C ALA A 88 -3.65 20.04 -19.29
N ALA A 89 -3.51 20.93 -20.25
CA ALA A 89 -2.50 21.99 -20.22
C ALA A 89 -2.67 22.93 -19.01
N ALA A 90 -3.89 23.17 -18.55
CA ALA A 90 -4.17 24.00 -17.38
C ALA A 90 -3.87 23.28 -16.03
N LEU A 91 -3.78 21.97 -16.01
CA LEU A 91 -3.43 21.20 -14.80
C LEU A 91 -1.93 21.16 -14.55
N GLU A 92 -1.10 21.12 -15.59
CA GLU A 92 0.36 21.10 -15.45
C GLU A 92 0.90 22.17 -14.48
N PRO A 93 0.61 23.49 -14.66
CA PRO A 93 1.13 24.50 -13.75
C PRO A 93 0.59 24.34 -12.32
N LYS A 94 -0.62 23.83 -12.15
CA LYS A 94 -1.19 23.60 -10.81
C LYS A 94 -0.47 22.47 -10.08
N ILE A 95 -0.15 21.37 -10.77
CA ILE A 95 0.63 20.27 -10.23
C ILE A 95 2.02 20.75 -9.86
N LYS A 96 2.64 21.57 -10.72
CA LYS A 96 3.98 22.13 -10.50
C LYS A 96 4.05 23.08 -9.30
N GLU A 97 2.95 23.75 -8.94
CA GLU A 97 2.86 24.62 -7.77
C GLU A 97 2.69 23.86 -6.45
N VAL A 98 2.43 22.54 -6.49
CA VAL A 98 2.32 21.73 -5.28
C VAL A 98 3.67 21.69 -4.56
N LYS A 99 3.64 21.94 -3.26
CA LYS A 99 4.85 21.91 -2.43
C LYS A 99 5.54 20.55 -2.52
N GLY A 100 6.82 20.56 -2.86
CA GLY A 100 7.64 19.36 -2.99
C GLY A 100 7.67 18.77 -4.40
N VAL A 101 6.92 19.30 -5.34
CA VAL A 101 7.08 18.98 -6.76
C VAL A 101 8.26 19.79 -7.32
N GLN A 102 9.24 19.12 -7.90
CA GLN A 102 10.40 19.74 -8.53
C GLN A 102 10.14 20.05 -10.00
N SER A 103 9.59 19.09 -10.74
CA SER A 103 9.26 19.24 -12.15
C SER A 103 8.03 18.40 -12.52
N VAL A 104 7.34 18.87 -13.53
CA VAL A 104 6.27 18.14 -14.20
C VAL A 104 6.61 18.15 -15.68
N ASP A 105 6.65 16.98 -16.30
CA ASP A 105 6.82 16.84 -17.74
C ASP A 105 5.48 16.44 -18.35
N TYR A 106 5.01 17.32 -19.25
CA TYR A 106 3.76 17.15 -19.99
C TYR A 106 3.88 17.88 -21.33
N ASP A 107 3.46 17.24 -22.39
CA ASP A 107 3.28 17.86 -23.69
C ASP A 107 2.00 17.33 -24.39
N GLU A 108 1.61 17.96 -25.49
CA GLU A 108 0.42 17.55 -26.25
C GLU A 108 0.69 16.43 -27.26
N THR A 109 1.84 15.75 -27.17
CA THR A 109 2.14 14.59 -28.01
C THR A 109 1.33 13.36 -27.60
N SER A 110 1.27 12.39 -28.48
CA SER A 110 0.58 11.13 -28.18
C SER A 110 1.23 10.31 -27.04
N ALA A 111 2.40 10.71 -26.55
CA ALA A 111 3.07 10.13 -25.39
C ALA A 111 2.38 10.58 -24.09
N HIS A 112 2.00 11.86 -24.00
CA HIS A 112 1.41 12.43 -22.80
C HIS A 112 -0.08 12.73 -22.91
N TYR A 113 -0.65 12.78 -24.12
CA TYR A 113 -2.08 12.98 -24.29
C TYR A 113 -2.67 12.05 -25.35
N ASN A 114 -3.61 11.22 -24.94
CA ASN A 114 -4.30 10.28 -25.82
C ASN A 114 -5.71 9.95 -25.30
N ASN A 115 -6.70 9.85 -26.20
CA ASN A 115 -8.07 9.42 -25.88
C ASN A 115 -8.70 10.14 -24.66
N LEU A 116 -8.60 11.47 -24.61
CA LEU A 116 -9.08 12.30 -23.49
C LEU A 116 -8.40 11.99 -22.16
N SER A 117 -7.20 11.44 -22.18
CA SER A 117 -6.39 11.17 -20.99
C SER A 117 -5.06 11.90 -21.12
N ALA A 118 -4.66 12.59 -20.05
CA ALA A 118 -3.38 13.28 -19.92
C ALA A 118 -2.48 12.52 -18.93
N LEU A 119 -1.22 12.33 -19.30
CA LEU A 119 -0.19 11.70 -18.48
C LEU A 119 0.86 12.74 -18.11
N TYR A 120 1.11 12.93 -16.84
CA TYR A 120 2.11 13.82 -16.28
C TYR A 120 3.19 13.01 -15.59
N SER A 121 4.45 13.18 -16.03
CA SER A 121 5.60 12.62 -15.31
C SER A 121 6.04 13.63 -14.26
N VAL A 122 5.80 13.32 -13.00
CA VAL A 122 6.07 14.20 -11.86
C VAL A 122 7.34 13.75 -11.15
N THR A 123 8.29 14.67 -10.97
CA THR A 123 9.49 14.46 -10.14
C THR A 123 9.37 15.30 -8.88
N PHE A 124 9.62 14.68 -7.74
CA PHE A 124 9.60 15.36 -6.44
C PHE A 124 10.98 15.89 -6.07
N ALA A 125 11.04 16.85 -5.16
CA ALA A 125 12.28 17.48 -4.67
C ALA A 125 12.95 16.69 -3.53
N TYR A 126 12.38 15.57 -3.15
CA TYR A 126 12.80 14.73 -2.04
C TYR A 126 13.23 13.35 -2.54
N SER A 127 14.03 12.64 -1.75
CA SER A 127 14.36 11.24 -2.03
C SER A 127 13.11 10.38 -1.99
N GLU A 128 13.10 9.31 -2.77
CA GLU A 128 11.99 8.34 -2.80
C GLU A 128 11.67 7.73 -1.43
N ASP A 129 12.68 7.60 -0.56
CA ASP A 129 12.54 7.08 0.81
C ASP A 129 12.10 8.14 1.83
N ASP A 130 11.97 9.42 1.45
CA ASP A 130 11.63 10.50 2.37
C ASP A 130 10.10 10.60 2.53
N GLU A 131 9.62 10.63 3.77
CA GLU A 131 8.20 10.84 4.09
C GLU A 131 7.64 12.12 3.45
N ALA A 132 8.48 13.15 3.31
CA ALA A 132 8.11 14.38 2.62
C ALA A 132 7.77 14.18 1.13
N CYS A 133 8.31 13.13 0.51
CA CYS A 133 7.97 12.75 -0.86
C CYS A 133 6.55 12.19 -0.93
N LEU A 134 6.18 11.32 0.02
CA LEU A 134 4.81 10.80 0.14
C LEU A 134 3.79 11.90 0.44
N ASP A 135 4.13 12.85 1.31
CA ASP A 135 3.27 14.00 1.61
C ASP A 135 3.02 14.84 0.35
N SER A 136 4.05 15.02 -0.48
CA SER A 136 3.95 15.75 -1.75
C SER A 136 3.08 15.01 -2.76
N LEU A 137 3.22 13.69 -2.86
CA LEU A 137 2.36 12.83 -3.69
C LEU A 137 0.90 12.91 -3.24
N ASN A 138 0.66 12.85 -1.93
CA ASN A 138 -0.69 12.96 -1.37
C ASN A 138 -1.32 14.33 -1.65
N ALA A 139 -0.53 15.40 -1.60
CA ALA A 139 -1.00 16.74 -1.98
C ALA A 139 -1.38 16.83 -3.47
N VAL A 140 -0.64 16.13 -4.36
CA VAL A 140 -1.02 16.00 -5.79
C VAL A 140 -2.33 15.21 -5.93
N LYS A 141 -2.48 14.09 -5.20
CA LYS A 141 -3.72 13.30 -5.18
C LYS A 141 -4.93 14.16 -4.73
N GLU A 142 -4.75 14.95 -3.68
CA GLU A 142 -5.80 15.83 -3.17
C GLU A 142 -6.17 16.95 -4.15
N LEU A 143 -5.17 17.56 -4.81
CA LEU A 143 -5.41 18.56 -5.85
C LEU A 143 -6.25 18.02 -7.01
N LEU A 144 -6.06 16.76 -7.35
CA LEU A 144 -6.70 16.09 -8.49
C LEU A 144 -7.89 15.19 -8.10
N ALA A 145 -8.35 15.25 -6.85
CA ALA A 145 -9.40 14.38 -6.32
C ALA A 145 -10.75 14.48 -7.06
N ASP A 146 -11.02 15.61 -7.72
CA ASP A 146 -12.25 15.82 -8.52
C ASP A 146 -12.17 15.20 -9.93
N TYR A 147 -11.03 14.63 -10.31
CA TYR A 147 -10.79 14.04 -11.61
C TYR A 147 -10.73 12.51 -11.53
N ASP A 148 -10.88 11.86 -12.67
CA ASP A 148 -10.67 10.41 -12.81
C ASP A 148 -9.15 10.15 -12.88
N LEU A 149 -8.58 9.80 -11.73
CA LEU A 149 -7.15 9.83 -11.45
C LEU A 149 -6.57 8.42 -11.33
N TYR A 150 -5.47 8.17 -12.03
CA TYR A 150 -4.66 6.94 -11.92
C TYR A 150 -3.20 7.34 -11.69
N ILE A 151 -2.55 6.70 -10.73
CA ILE A 151 -1.17 6.99 -10.36
C ILE A 151 -0.36 5.71 -10.35
N ASP A 152 0.78 5.75 -11.03
CA ASP A 152 1.80 4.72 -11.01
C ASP A 152 3.08 5.31 -10.39
N THR A 153 3.59 4.69 -9.33
CA THR A 153 4.74 5.19 -8.58
C THR A 153 5.32 4.09 -7.70
N ASP A 154 6.62 4.13 -7.50
CA ASP A 154 7.33 3.28 -6.54
C ASP A 154 7.33 3.89 -5.12
N LEU A 155 6.77 5.10 -4.95
CA LEU A 155 6.71 5.78 -3.66
C LEU A 155 5.70 5.13 -2.72
N GLY A 156 6.16 4.76 -1.54
CA GLY A 156 5.34 4.15 -0.51
C GLY A 156 4.86 2.75 -0.88
N ASN A 157 4.04 2.18 -0.03
CA ASN A 157 3.49 0.84 -0.24
C ASN A 157 2.14 0.91 -0.98
N THR A 158 2.13 1.47 -2.19
CA THR A 158 0.91 1.66 -3.00
C THR A 158 0.20 0.35 -3.32
N GLN A 159 0.94 -0.77 -3.41
CA GLN A 159 0.35 -2.10 -3.57
C GLN A 159 -0.49 -2.50 -2.35
N GLN A 160 -0.02 -2.17 -1.14
CA GLN A 160 -0.77 -2.46 0.08
C GLN A 160 -2.06 -1.63 0.16
N GLU A 161 -2.02 -0.35 -0.21
CA GLU A 161 -3.21 0.51 -0.25
C GLU A 161 -4.25 0.00 -1.24
N THR A 162 -3.81 -0.44 -2.44
CA THR A 162 -4.69 -1.01 -3.46
C THR A 162 -5.33 -2.31 -2.97
N ILE A 163 -4.55 -3.22 -2.39
CA ILE A 163 -5.04 -4.49 -1.83
C ILE A 163 -6.03 -4.23 -0.69
N ASP A 164 -5.74 -3.30 0.20
CA ASP A 164 -6.63 -2.94 1.32
C ASP A 164 -7.93 -2.33 0.83
N HIS A 165 -7.89 -1.51 -0.21
CA HIS A 165 -9.08 -0.95 -0.84
C HIS A 165 -9.92 -2.05 -1.49
N GLU A 166 -9.34 -2.93 -2.30
CA GLU A 166 -10.04 -4.03 -2.95
C GLU A 166 -10.64 -5.02 -1.94
N ILE A 167 -9.89 -5.38 -0.89
CA ILE A 167 -10.41 -6.24 0.19
C ILE A 167 -11.58 -5.56 0.91
N SER A 168 -11.50 -4.25 1.16
CA SER A 168 -12.60 -3.52 1.81
C SER A 168 -13.86 -3.50 0.96
N VAL A 169 -13.72 -3.32 -0.35
CA VAL A 169 -14.83 -3.37 -1.32
C VAL A 169 -15.45 -4.77 -1.34
N ILE A 170 -14.65 -5.83 -1.42
CA ILE A 170 -15.13 -7.22 -1.40
C ILE A 170 -15.87 -7.52 -0.09
N MET A 171 -15.33 -7.08 1.07
CA MET A 171 -15.99 -7.30 2.37
C MET A 171 -17.36 -6.61 2.50
N VAL A 172 -17.61 -5.53 1.77
CA VAL A 172 -18.91 -4.84 1.79
C VAL A 172 -19.95 -5.57 0.94
N TYR A 173 -19.52 -6.30 -0.10
CA TYR A 173 -20.42 -6.99 -1.04
C TYR A 173 -20.64 -8.48 -0.73
N VAL A 174 -19.96 -9.05 0.24
CA VAL A 174 -20.12 -10.45 0.72
C VAL A 174 -20.78 -10.48 2.09
#